data_539fb18771594ab8f034cb53e3df71c9
#
_entry.id   539fb18771594ab8f034cb53e3df71c9
#
_cell.length_a   1.000
_cell.length_b   1.000
_cell.length_c   1.000
_cell.angle_alpha   90.00
_cell.angle_beta   90.00
_cell.angle_gamma   90.00
#
_symmetry.space_group_name_H-M   'P 1'
#
loop_
_entity.id
_entity.type
_entity.pdbx_description
1 polymer ?
#
loop_
_entity_poly.entity_id
_entity_poly.type
_entity_poly.pdbx_seq_one_letter_code
_entity_poly.pdbx_strand_id
1 'polypeptide(L)'
;MKKLLGIVVLGLLWCNVAAALSQSTKNNIINTIESNAMVSKAKFGHDEVGGDSSYTIFWIWMPEISGKDYNAIADYFCPVFKVNGLSGITVSIKKNGTYNTLGRAYCR
;
A
#
# COMPACT_ATOMS: atom_id res chain seq x y z
N MET A 1 8.26 4.14 36.58
CA MET A 1 8.31 2.80 36.00
C MET A 1 7.55 2.69 34.69
N LYS A 2 6.30 3.12 34.63
CA LYS A 2 5.51 3.07 33.40
C LYS A 2 6.14 3.87 32.27
N LYS A 3 6.77 4.98 32.56
CA LYS A 3 7.44 5.81 31.54
C LYS A 3 8.65 5.12 30.93
N LEU A 4 9.40 4.37 31.73
CA LEU A 4 10.53 3.62 31.25
C LEU A 4 10.10 2.49 30.31
N LEU A 5 9.03 1.80 30.66
CA LEU A 5 8.47 0.77 29.79
C LEU A 5 7.99 1.34 28.48
N GLY A 6 7.35 2.51 28.50
CA GLY A 6 6.93 3.19 27.29
C GLY A 6 8.09 3.55 26.38
N ILE A 7 9.19 4.02 26.95
CA ILE A 7 10.38 4.38 26.18
C ILE A 7 11.01 3.15 25.56
N VAL A 8 11.10 2.04 26.29
CA VAL A 8 11.64 0.78 25.80
C VAL A 8 10.78 0.24 24.65
N VAL A 9 9.46 0.28 24.82
CA VAL A 9 8.54 -0.16 23.77
C VAL A 9 8.69 0.70 22.51
N LEU A 10 8.81 2.02 22.68
CA LEU A 10 9.05 2.91 21.55
C LEU A 10 10.35 2.58 20.82
N GLY A 11 11.41 2.32 21.56
CA GLY A 11 12.68 1.92 20.96
C GLY A 11 12.59 0.64 20.17
N LEU A 12 11.85 -0.35 20.67
CA LEU A 12 11.63 -1.60 19.97
C LEU A 12 10.77 -1.39 18.72
N LEU A 13 9.76 -0.53 18.79
CA LEU A 13 8.94 -0.19 17.64
C LEU A 13 9.75 0.46 16.53
N TRP A 14 10.67 1.34 16.89
CA TRP A 14 11.55 1.99 15.91
C TRP A 14 12.39 0.96 15.17
N CYS A 15 12.94 -0.01 15.86
CA CYS A 15 13.74 -1.07 15.24
C CYS A 15 12.86 -1.92 14.30
N ASN A 16 11.63 -2.22 14.70
CA ASN A 16 10.71 -3.02 13.90
C ASN A 16 10.21 -2.27 12.67
N VAL A 17 9.96 -0.98 12.78
CA VAL A 17 9.50 -0.16 11.66
C VAL A 17 10.54 -0.07 10.56
N ALA A 18 11.84 -0.09 10.92
CA ALA A 18 12.91 -0.12 9.92
C ALA A 18 12.96 -1.43 9.15
N ALA A 19 12.45 -2.52 9.72
CA ALA A 19 12.51 -3.85 9.12
C ALA A 19 11.22 -4.28 8.43
N ALA A 20 10.05 -3.79 8.89
CA ALA A 20 8.77 -4.21 8.36
C ALA A 20 7.71 -3.15 8.64
N LEU A 21 6.72 -3.07 7.74
CA LEU A 21 5.56 -2.22 7.95
C LEU A 21 4.73 -2.73 9.12
N SER A 22 4.32 -1.84 10.00
CA SER A 22 3.39 -2.19 11.06
C SER A 22 2.02 -2.54 10.47
N GLN A 23 1.31 -3.42 11.12
CA GLN A 23 -0.05 -3.77 10.69
C GLN A 23 -0.97 -2.55 10.73
N SER A 24 -0.76 -1.66 11.70
CA SER A 24 -1.51 -0.41 11.82
C SER A 24 -1.34 0.48 10.60
N THR A 25 -0.11 0.65 10.13
CA THR A 25 0.19 1.45 8.93
C THR A 25 -0.44 0.83 7.69
N LYS A 26 -0.32 -0.49 7.52
CA LYS A 26 -0.94 -1.19 6.40
C LYS A 26 -2.45 -1.00 6.40
N ASN A 27 -3.08 -1.19 7.55
CA ASN A 27 -4.53 -1.03 7.68
C ASN A 27 -4.98 0.39 7.35
N ASN A 28 -4.22 1.38 7.81
CA ASN A 28 -4.53 2.77 7.53
C ASN A 28 -4.50 3.06 6.02
N ILE A 29 -3.48 2.56 5.33
CA ILE A 29 -3.34 2.73 3.89
C ILE A 29 -4.51 2.04 3.16
N ILE A 30 -4.77 0.79 3.50
CA ILE A 30 -5.85 0.01 2.89
C ILE A 30 -7.20 0.70 3.11
N ASN A 31 -7.49 1.11 4.33
CA ASN A 31 -8.77 1.77 4.67
C ASN A 31 -8.92 3.09 3.94
N THR A 32 -7.84 3.86 3.86
CA THR A 32 -7.85 5.15 3.15
C THR A 32 -8.17 4.96 1.68
N ILE A 33 -7.53 3.97 1.04
CA ILE A 33 -7.75 3.70 -0.38
C ILE A 33 -9.12 3.09 -0.61
N GLU A 34 -9.54 2.14 0.23
CA GLU A 34 -10.86 1.51 0.10
C GLU A 34 -12.02 2.46 0.40
N SER A 35 -11.75 3.61 1.03
CA SER A 35 -12.77 4.64 1.23
C SER A 35 -13.15 5.35 -0.07
N ASN A 36 -12.34 5.20 -1.12
CA ASN A 36 -12.66 5.75 -2.43
C ASN A 36 -13.78 4.92 -3.08
N ALA A 37 -14.81 5.59 -3.58
CA ALA A 37 -15.99 4.93 -4.13
C ALA A 37 -15.71 4.01 -5.32
N MET A 38 -14.62 4.26 -6.06
CA MET A 38 -14.24 3.44 -7.22
C MET A 38 -13.53 2.15 -6.82
N VAL A 39 -12.99 2.08 -5.61
CA VAL A 39 -12.18 0.95 -5.16
C VAL A 39 -13.07 -0.11 -4.56
N SER A 40 -13.01 -1.33 -5.10
CA SER A 40 -13.71 -2.48 -4.57
C SER A 40 -12.91 -3.17 -3.47
N LYS A 41 -11.59 -3.24 -3.64
CA LYS A 41 -10.69 -3.90 -2.71
C LYS A 41 -9.27 -3.38 -2.90
N ALA A 42 -8.49 -3.37 -1.83
CA ALA A 42 -7.09 -3.00 -1.88
C ALA A 42 -6.28 -3.91 -0.97
N LYS A 43 -5.05 -4.21 -1.38
CA LYS A 43 -4.19 -5.12 -0.62
C LYS A 43 -2.74 -4.96 -1.03
N PHE A 44 -1.81 -5.11 -0.07
CA PHE A 44 -0.39 -5.23 -0.38
C PHE A 44 -0.12 -6.56 -1.06
N GLY A 45 0.66 -6.52 -2.14
CA GLY A 45 1.12 -7.71 -2.83
C GLY A 45 2.56 -8.01 -2.49
N HIS A 46 2.99 -9.21 -2.84
CA HIS A 46 4.38 -9.63 -2.72
C HIS A 46 5.01 -9.70 -4.10
N ASP A 47 6.25 -9.23 -4.20
CA ASP A 47 7.05 -9.47 -5.38
C ASP A 47 7.64 -10.87 -5.23
N GLU A 48 7.16 -11.81 -6.03
CA GLU A 48 7.61 -13.19 -6.00
C GLU A 48 9.05 -13.36 -6.47
N VAL A 49 9.55 -12.40 -7.24
CA VAL A 49 10.89 -12.49 -7.84
C VAL A 49 12.00 -12.34 -6.81
N GLY A 50 11.76 -11.59 -5.74
CA GLY A 50 12.76 -11.33 -4.73
C GLY A 50 12.76 -12.29 -3.53
N GLY A 51 11.74 -13.09 -3.36
CA GLY A 51 11.57 -13.92 -2.17
C GLY A 51 11.61 -13.13 -0.88
N ASP A 52 11.47 -11.83 -0.98
CA ASP A 52 11.62 -10.91 0.12
C ASP A 52 10.26 -10.51 0.67
N SER A 53 10.22 -10.26 1.97
CA SER A 53 9.03 -9.79 2.66
C SER A 53 8.76 -8.30 2.44
N SER A 54 9.49 -7.64 1.55
CA SER A 54 9.29 -6.24 1.26
C SER A 54 8.01 -6.02 0.46
N TYR A 55 7.14 -5.17 0.99
CA TYR A 55 5.87 -4.84 0.33
C TYR A 55 6.12 -3.69 -0.64
N THR A 56 6.53 -4.02 -1.87
CA THR A 56 6.83 -3.05 -2.91
C THR A 56 5.71 -2.89 -3.92
N ILE A 57 4.69 -3.73 -3.85
CA ILE A 57 3.55 -3.72 -4.77
C ILE A 57 2.27 -3.56 -3.98
N PHE A 58 1.38 -2.71 -4.49
CA PHE A 58 0.05 -2.52 -3.92
C PHE A 58 -0.99 -2.74 -5.02
N TRP A 59 -1.95 -3.61 -4.78
CA TRP A 59 -3.00 -3.95 -5.72
C TRP A 59 -4.30 -3.27 -5.34
N ILE A 60 -4.95 -2.65 -6.34
CA ILE A 60 -6.24 -2.00 -6.17
C ILE A 60 -7.19 -2.58 -7.22
N TRP A 61 -8.30 -3.15 -6.78
CA TRP A 61 -9.33 -3.68 -7.66
C TRP A 61 -10.43 -2.66 -7.85
N MET A 62 -10.80 -2.44 -9.11
CA MET A 62 -11.89 -1.56 -9.46
C MET A 62 -12.54 -2.00 -10.77
N PRO A 63 -13.78 -1.55 -11.07
CA PRO A 63 -14.44 -1.91 -12.32
C PRO A 63 -13.67 -1.39 -13.52
N GLU A 64 -13.65 -2.17 -14.60
CA GLU A 64 -13.11 -1.71 -15.88
C GLU A 64 -14.15 -0.84 -16.57
N ILE A 65 -13.82 0.43 -16.74
CA ILE A 65 -14.68 1.42 -17.41
C ILE A 65 -13.92 1.94 -18.62
N SER A 66 -14.54 1.85 -19.79
CA SER A 66 -13.96 2.31 -21.04
C SER A 66 -13.64 3.81 -20.97
N GLY A 67 -12.49 4.18 -21.53
CA GLY A 67 -12.06 5.58 -21.58
C GLY A 67 -11.38 6.11 -20.33
N LYS A 68 -11.16 5.27 -19.31
CA LYS A 68 -10.43 5.66 -18.10
C LYS A 68 -8.93 5.46 -18.28
N ASP A 69 -8.15 6.43 -17.80
CA ASP A 69 -6.70 6.31 -17.74
C ASP A 69 -6.32 5.71 -16.39
N TYR A 70 -6.14 4.39 -16.36
CA TYR A 70 -5.84 3.69 -15.12
C TYR A 70 -4.41 3.92 -14.62
N ASN A 71 -3.49 4.33 -15.50
CA ASN A 71 -2.15 4.75 -15.06
C ASN A 71 -2.25 6.03 -14.22
N ALA A 72 -3.04 6.99 -14.68
CA ALA A 72 -3.26 8.23 -13.93
C ALA A 72 -4.00 7.95 -12.63
N ILE A 73 -4.95 7.02 -12.64
CA ILE A 73 -5.68 6.63 -11.44
C ILE A 73 -4.73 5.99 -10.42
N ALA A 74 -3.83 5.11 -10.88
CA ALA A 74 -2.83 4.51 -10.00
C ALA A 74 -1.93 5.58 -9.38
N ASP A 75 -1.49 6.54 -10.17
CA ASP A 75 -0.65 7.64 -9.69
C ASP A 75 -1.38 8.51 -8.66
N TYR A 76 -2.66 8.65 -8.79
CA TYR A 76 -3.50 9.41 -7.85
C TYR A 76 -3.38 8.90 -6.42
N PHE A 77 -3.12 7.60 -6.23
CA PHE A 77 -3.02 7.00 -4.91
C PHE A 77 -1.62 7.11 -4.29
N CYS A 78 -0.62 7.55 -5.06
CA CYS A 78 0.76 7.67 -4.55
C CYS A 78 0.90 8.52 -3.29
N PRO A 79 0.21 9.67 -3.14
CA PRO A 79 0.32 10.47 -1.92
C PRO A 79 -0.06 9.73 -0.64
N VAL A 80 -0.96 8.74 -0.72
CA VAL A 80 -1.36 7.94 0.45
C VAL A 80 -0.16 7.20 1.02
N PHE A 81 0.69 6.65 0.16
CA PHE A 81 1.90 5.95 0.60
C PHE A 81 2.92 6.92 1.16
N LYS A 82 3.10 8.05 0.49
CA LYS A 82 4.07 9.06 0.89
C LYS A 82 3.78 9.63 2.27
N VAL A 83 2.52 9.96 2.57
CA VAL A 83 2.15 10.48 3.89
C VAL A 83 2.29 9.44 4.98
N ASN A 84 2.33 8.16 4.63
CA ASN A 84 2.57 7.07 5.56
C ASN A 84 4.05 6.65 5.62
N GLY A 85 4.94 7.43 5.01
CA GLY A 85 6.37 7.19 5.07
C GLY A 85 6.89 6.12 4.11
N LEU A 86 6.12 5.75 3.11
CA LEU A 86 6.50 4.72 2.15
C LEU A 86 6.92 5.32 0.81
N SER A 87 7.96 4.75 0.22
CA SER A 87 8.42 5.11 -1.11
C SER A 87 8.77 3.83 -1.88
N GLY A 88 8.89 3.94 -3.20
CA GLY A 88 9.24 2.79 -4.01
C GLY A 88 8.10 1.77 -4.16
N ILE A 89 6.86 2.21 -4.04
CA ILE A 89 5.69 1.34 -4.17
C ILE A 89 5.18 1.40 -5.61
N THR A 90 4.97 0.23 -6.21
CA THR A 90 4.27 0.13 -7.48
C THR A 90 2.79 -0.13 -7.21
N VAL A 91 1.94 0.77 -7.66
CA VAL A 91 0.49 0.61 -7.57
C VAL A 91 -0.01 -0.02 -8.86
N SER A 92 -0.67 -1.16 -8.76
CA SER A 92 -1.29 -1.87 -9.88
C SER A 92 -2.80 -1.85 -9.74
N ILE A 93 -3.48 -1.32 -10.73
CA ILE A 93 -4.94 -1.37 -10.79
C ILE A 93 -5.35 -2.67 -11.48
N LYS A 94 -6.18 -3.45 -10.82
CA LYS A 94 -6.67 -4.73 -11.31
C LYS A 94 -8.16 -4.64 -11.61
N LYS A 95 -8.59 -5.36 -12.64
CA LYS A 95 -10.01 -5.50 -12.93
C LYS A 95 -10.68 -6.36 -11.85
N ASN A 96 -11.85 -5.95 -11.38
CA ASN A 96 -12.59 -6.67 -10.34
C ASN A 96 -12.69 -8.17 -10.64
N GLY A 97 -12.40 -8.98 -9.62
CA GLY A 97 -12.50 -10.43 -9.71
C GLY A 97 -11.40 -11.10 -10.52
N THR A 98 -10.41 -10.35 -11.00
CA THR A 98 -9.30 -10.89 -11.80
C THR A 98 -7.97 -10.33 -11.32
N TYR A 99 -6.88 -10.83 -11.89
CA TYR A 99 -5.55 -10.25 -11.72
C TYR A 99 -5.09 -9.51 -12.98
N ASN A 100 -6.01 -9.23 -13.91
CA ASN A 100 -5.69 -8.46 -15.10
C ASN A 100 -5.39 -7.01 -14.73
N THR A 101 -4.22 -6.54 -15.14
CA THR A 101 -3.78 -5.18 -14.84
C THR A 101 -4.38 -4.20 -15.83
N LEU A 102 -5.09 -3.20 -15.33
CA LEU A 102 -5.67 -2.13 -16.13
C LEU A 102 -4.72 -0.95 -16.27
N GLY A 103 -3.87 -0.74 -15.28
CA GLY A 103 -2.87 0.32 -15.27
C GLY A 103 -1.99 0.23 -14.04
N ARG A 104 -0.91 0.99 -14.04
CA ARG A 104 0.02 1.00 -12.91
C ARG A 104 0.75 2.32 -12.83
N ALA A 105 1.31 2.61 -11.66
CA ALA A 105 2.18 3.76 -11.44
C ALA A 105 3.23 3.39 -10.39
N TYR A 106 4.38 4.01 -10.52
CA TYR A 106 5.47 3.86 -9.55
C TYR A 106 5.48 5.08 -8.64
N CYS A 107 5.33 4.85 -7.35
CA CYS A 107 5.30 5.91 -6.34
C CYS A 107 6.71 6.07 -5.74
N ARG A 108 7.32 7.20 -6.00
CA ARG A 108 8.67 7.53 -5.49
C ARG A 108 8.66 8.08 -4.08
#